data_5ce2bf68eec0e65a87bd72c4104c9cc6
#
_entry.id   5ce2bf68eec0e65a87bd72c4104c9cc6
#
_cell.length_a   1.000
_cell.length_b   1.000
_cell.length_c   1.000
_cell.angle_alpha   90.00
_cell.angle_beta   90.00
_cell.angle_gamma   90.00
#
_symmetry.space_group_name_H-M   'P 1'
#
loop_
_entity.id
_entity.type
_entity.pdbx_description
1 polymer ?
#
loop_
_entity_poly.entity_id
_entity_poly.type
_entity_poly.pdbx_seq_one_letter_code
_entity_poly.pdbx_strand_id
1 'polypeptide(L)'
;MKVRNVLSLILFIAYLGAVAYCCFGYFSDLPDVGSETFLGIPMDKVVHFIMFFPFPILCHLVFSGRARKRPYGTLISAGCVFLAGCAIAAATEIGQYYTEYRSCDVKDFIADCLALTLSSLVILGIETLIAKKRKQI
;
A
#
# COMPACT_ATOMS: atom_id res chain seq x y z
N MET A 1 1.61 23.46 -10.52
CA MET A 1 2.02 22.07 -10.16
C MET A 1 2.86 21.51 -11.30
N LYS A 2 4.02 20.83 -11.01
CA LYS A 2 4.81 20.22 -12.09
C LYS A 2 4.02 19.03 -12.67
N VAL A 3 4.06 18.81 -14.00
CA VAL A 3 3.34 17.74 -14.72
C VAL A 3 3.54 16.34 -14.04
N ARG A 4 4.76 16.06 -13.56
CA ARG A 4 5.08 14.84 -12.83
C ARG A 4 4.23 14.63 -11.57
N ASN A 5 3.90 15.71 -10.82
CA ASN A 5 3.09 15.62 -9.60
C ASN A 5 1.62 15.35 -9.93
N VAL A 6 1.13 15.86 -11.06
CA VAL A 6 -0.24 15.59 -11.53
C VAL A 6 -0.38 14.11 -11.93
N LEU A 7 0.57 13.60 -12.71
CA LEU A 7 0.57 12.19 -13.12
C LEU A 7 0.63 11.25 -11.91
N SER A 8 1.52 11.53 -10.93
CA SER A 8 1.60 10.74 -9.70
C SER A 8 0.31 10.77 -8.91
N LEU A 9 -0.38 11.90 -8.85
CA LEU A 9 -1.67 12.02 -8.18
C LEU A 9 -2.77 11.22 -8.91
N ILE A 10 -2.81 11.29 -10.25
CA ILE A 10 -3.76 10.50 -11.05
C ILE A 10 -3.54 9.01 -10.83
N LEU A 11 -2.28 8.55 -10.87
CA LEU A 11 -1.94 7.15 -10.61
C LEU A 11 -2.34 6.71 -9.19
N PHE A 12 -2.15 7.57 -8.21
CA PHE A 12 -2.54 7.28 -6.82
C PHE A 12 -4.06 7.16 -6.67
N ILE A 13 -4.83 8.05 -7.29
CA ILE A 13 -6.31 8.00 -7.27
C ILE A 13 -6.81 6.75 -8.01
N ALA A 14 -6.25 6.44 -9.19
CA ALA A 14 -6.60 5.25 -9.94
C ALA A 14 -6.29 3.97 -9.15
N TYR A 15 -5.15 3.93 -8.46
CA TYR A 15 -4.77 2.83 -7.58
C TYR A 15 -5.77 2.66 -6.41
N LEU A 16 -6.15 3.74 -5.73
CA LEU A 16 -7.14 3.67 -4.64
C LEU A 16 -8.50 3.17 -5.15
N GLY A 17 -8.90 3.59 -6.35
CA GLY A 17 -10.10 3.07 -7.01
C GLY A 17 -10.00 1.58 -7.31
N ALA A 18 -8.85 1.11 -7.78
CA ALA A 18 -8.60 -0.32 -8.03
C ALA A 18 -8.64 -1.14 -6.72
N VAL A 19 -8.01 -0.64 -5.64
CA VAL A 19 -8.08 -1.27 -4.31
C VAL A 19 -9.53 -1.39 -3.84
N ALA A 20 -10.30 -0.30 -3.90
CA ALA A 20 -11.71 -0.31 -3.51
C ALA A 20 -12.52 -1.29 -4.36
N TYR A 21 -12.28 -1.31 -5.69
CA TYR A 21 -12.94 -2.26 -6.58
C TYR A 21 -12.60 -3.72 -6.24
N CYS A 22 -11.32 -4.03 -5.96
CA CYS A 22 -10.90 -5.38 -5.57
C CYS A 22 -11.45 -5.79 -4.21
N CYS A 23 -11.55 -4.86 -3.25
CA CYS A 23 -12.08 -5.16 -1.91
C CYS A 23 -13.60 -5.37 -1.90
N PHE A 24 -14.35 -4.57 -2.67
CA PHE A 24 -15.82 -4.51 -2.61
C PHE A 24 -16.53 -4.97 -3.87
N GLY A 25 -15.79 -5.28 -4.95
CA GLY A 25 -16.37 -5.79 -6.19
C GLY A 25 -16.97 -7.19 -6.01
N TYR A 26 -18.10 -7.44 -6.69
CA TYR A 26 -18.69 -8.77 -6.78
C TYR A 26 -18.12 -9.49 -7.99
N PHE A 27 -17.45 -10.61 -7.74
CA PHE A 27 -16.77 -11.41 -8.77
C PHE A 27 -17.39 -12.82 -8.84
N SER A 28 -18.58 -12.95 -9.44
CA SER A 28 -19.30 -14.22 -9.56
C SER A 28 -18.58 -15.27 -10.43
N ASP A 29 -17.74 -14.80 -11.37
CA ASP A 29 -17.15 -15.64 -12.42
C ASP A 29 -15.67 -15.96 -12.17
N LEU A 30 -15.09 -15.47 -11.08
CA LEU A 30 -13.71 -15.80 -10.70
C LEU A 30 -13.69 -17.09 -9.88
N PRO A 31 -12.68 -17.96 -10.11
CA PRO A 31 -12.44 -19.11 -9.23
C PRO A 31 -12.31 -18.65 -7.79
N ASP A 32 -12.75 -19.49 -6.85
CA ASP A 32 -12.61 -19.20 -5.42
C ASP A 32 -11.12 -19.08 -5.06
N VAL A 33 -10.64 -17.83 -5.03
CA VAL A 33 -9.25 -17.48 -4.76
C VAL A 33 -8.81 -17.98 -3.38
N GLY A 34 -9.77 -18.14 -2.44
CA GLY A 34 -9.49 -18.64 -1.09
C GLY A 34 -9.12 -20.13 -1.05
N SER A 35 -9.51 -20.92 -2.05
CA SER A 35 -9.20 -22.35 -2.12
C SER A 35 -7.84 -22.66 -2.73
N GLU A 36 -7.24 -21.73 -3.48
CA GLU A 36 -5.94 -21.89 -4.12
C GLU A 36 -4.80 -21.44 -3.20
N THR A 37 -3.63 -22.08 -3.35
CA THR A 37 -2.42 -21.70 -2.61
C THR A 37 -1.26 -21.43 -3.55
N PHE A 38 -0.49 -20.39 -3.27
CA PHE A 38 0.78 -20.09 -3.92
C PHE A 38 1.92 -20.32 -2.94
N LEU A 39 2.79 -21.27 -3.22
CA LEU A 39 3.89 -21.69 -2.31
C LEU A 39 3.41 -22.04 -0.87
N GLY A 40 2.22 -22.61 -0.74
CA GLY A 40 1.63 -22.96 0.56
C GLY A 40 0.96 -21.79 1.30
N ILE A 41 0.92 -20.60 0.70
CA ILE A 41 0.21 -19.42 1.22
C ILE A 41 -1.13 -19.31 0.49
N PRO A 42 -2.27 -19.14 1.19
CA PRO A 42 -3.55 -18.91 0.55
C PRO A 42 -3.49 -17.71 -0.42
N MET A 43 -4.05 -17.88 -1.61
CA MET A 43 -3.92 -16.89 -2.69
C MET A 43 -4.56 -15.54 -2.32
N ASP A 44 -5.61 -15.52 -1.51
CA ASP A 44 -6.23 -14.31 -0.98
C ASP A 44 -5.22 -13.42 -0.23
N LYS A 45 -4.35 -14.02 0.62
CA LYS A 45 -3.29 -13.32 1.35
C LYS A 45 -2.23 -12.73 0.41
N VAL A 46 -1.91 -13.47 -0.65
CA VAL A 46 -0.98 -12.99 -1.69
C VAL A 46 -1.58 -11.79 -2.43
N VAL A 47 -2.87 -11.84 -2.75
CA VAL A 47 -3.59 -10.73 -3.41
C VAL A 47 -3.60 -9.50 -2.50
N HIS A 48 -3.95 -9.63 -1.21
CA HIS A 48 -3.91 -8.54 -0.24
C HIS A 48 -2.51 -7.93 -0.15
N PHE A 49 -1.47 -8.74 -0.01
CA PHE A 49 -0.08 -8.27 0.03
C PHE A 49 0.29 -7.47 -1.23
N ILE A 50 0.00 -7.99 -2.43
CA ILE A 50 0.32 -7.31 -3.69
C ILE A 50 -0.49 -6.02 -3.83
N MET A 51 -1.72 -6.00 -3.36
CA MET A 51 -2.62 -4.88 -3.44
C MET A 51 -2.14 -3.70 -2.56
N PHE A 52 -1.65 -3.94 -1.34
CA PHE A 52 -1.20 -2.89 -0.43
C PHE A 52 0.28 -2.51 -0.57
N PHE A 53 1.10 -3.32 -1.23
CA PHE A 53 2.53 -3.04 -1.44
C PHE A 53 2.81 -1.72 -2.18
N PRO A 54 2.05 -1.30 -3.22
CA PRO A 54 2.29 -0.04 -3.92
C PRO A 54 1.92 1.21 -3.12
N PHE A 55 1.09 1.10 -2.07
CA PHE A 55 0.55 2.25 -1.35
C PHE A 55 1.62 3.22 -0.82
N PRO A 56 2.63 2.79 -0.02
CA PRO A 56 3.68 3.68 0.45
C PRO A 56 4.49 4.29 -0.68
N ILE A 57 4.75 3.53 -1.76
CA ILE A 57 5.51 4.01 -2.92
C ILE A 57 4.78 5.16 -3.62
N LEU A 58 3.50 4.98 -3.89
CA LEU A 58 2.67 6.01 -4.54
C LEU A 58 2.51 7.25 -3.65
N CYS A 59 2.28 7.06 -2.34
CA CYS A 59 2.27 8.17 -1.39
C CYS A 59 3.60 8.94 -1.41
N HIS A 60 4.72 8.21 -1.43
CA HIS A 60 6.03 8.83 -1.50
C HIS A 60 6.21 9.65 -2.78
N LEU A 61 5.80 9.14 -3.95
CA LEU A 61 5.87 9.86 -5.22
C LEU A 61 5.04 11.15 -5.20
N VAL A 62 3.89 11.14 -4.54
CA VAL A 62 2.99 12.31 -4.46
C VAL A 62 3.49 13.34 -3.44
N PHE A 63 3.92 12.90 -2.24
CA PHE A 63 4.09 13.77 -1.08
C PHE A 63 5.55 14.03 -0.67
N SER A 64 6.54 13.28 -1.18
CA SER A 64 7.93 13.33 -0.71
C SER A 64 8.65 14.68 -0.85
N GLY A 65 8.18 15.54 -1.75
CA GLY A 65 8.87 16.80 -2.05
C GLY A 65 9.05 17.76 -0.87
N ARG A 66 8.16 17.70 0.15
CA ARG A 66 8.23 18.50 1.38
C ARG A 66 8.98 17.81 2.50
N ALA A 67 8.88 16.49 2.60
CA ALA A 67 9.51 15.70 3.65
C ALA A 67 11.04 15.76 3.58
N ARG A 68 11.62 15.73 2.39
CA ARG A 68 13.08 15.77 2.15
C ARG A 68 13.78 17.05 2.65
N LYS A 69 13.04 18.11 2.93
CA LYS A 69 13.61 19.40 3.37
C LYS A 69 13.82 19.50 4.88
N ARG A 70 13.32 18.53 5.67
CA ARG A 70 13.39 18.56 7.13
C ARG A 70 14.28 17.42 7.66
N PRO A 71 15.06 17.66 8.73
CA PRO A 71 15.73 16.57 9.43
C PRO A 71 14.67 15.56 9.89
N TYR A 72 14.94 14.27 9.69
CA TYR A 72 14.00 13.18 9.98
C TYR A 72 12.66 13.21 9.21
N GLY A 73 12.47 14.16 8.29
CA GLY A 73 11.22 14.35 7.56
C GLY A 73 10.80 13.10 6.77
N THR A 74 11.76 12.38 6.19
CA THR A 74 11.48 11.13 5.46
C THR A 74 10.99 10.02 6.40
N LEU A 75 11.59 9.89 7.59
CA LEU A 75 11.20 8.89 8.58
C LEU A 75 9.78 9.17 9.12
N ILE A 76 9.51 10.43 9.48
CA ILE A 76 8.19 10.85 9.95
C ILE A 76 7.14 10.65 8.85
N SER A 77 7.46 11.03 7.61
CA SER A 77 6.55 10.82 6.48
C SER A 77 6.26 9.34 6.23
N ALA A 78 7.27 8.48 6.30
CA ALA A 78 7.10 7.03 6.16
C ALA A 78 6.23 6.45 7.28
N GLY A 79 6.42 6.89 8.53
CA GLY A 79 5.57 6.50 9.66
C GLY A 79 4.11 6.93 9.48
N CYS A 80 3.86 8.17 9.06
CA CYS A 80 2.51 8.66 8.79
C CYS A 80 1.84 7.88 7.64
N VAL A 81 2.58 7.59 6.57
CA VAL A 81 2.08 6.82 5.43
C VAL A 81 1.77 5.37 5.84
N PHE A 82 2.64 4.75 6.63
CA PHE A 82 2.41 3.41 7.17
C PHE A 82 1.13 3.36 8.01
N LEU A 83 0.96 4.29 8.96
CA LEU A 83 -0.24 4.36 9.80
C LEU A 83 -1.51 4.61 8.98
N ALA A 84 -1.44 5.50 7.98
CA ALA A 84 -2.55 5.74 7.07
C ALA A 84 -2.90 4.48 6.26
N GLY A 85 -1.90 3.75 5.77
CA GLY A 85 -2.08 2.47 5.08
C GLY A 85 -2.75 1.43 5.97
N CYS A 86 -2.29 1.26 7.22
CA CYS A 86 -2.92 0.35 8.19
C CYS A 86 -4.37 0.75 8.50
N ALA A 87 -4.66 2.05 8.60
CA ALA A 87 -6.03 2.52 8.81
C ALA A 87 -6.94 2.19 7.60
N ILE A 88 -6.44 2.34 6.38
CA ILE A 88 -7.16 1.98 5.15
C ILE A 88 -7.36 0.46 5.09
N ALA A 89 -6.33 -0.34 5.37
CA ALA A 89 -6.42 -1.79 5.41
C ALA A 89 -7.47 -2.27 6.44
N ALA A 90 -7.46 -1.71 7.65
CA ALA A 90 -8.49 -2.00 8.65
C ALA A 90 -9.89 -1.59 8.18
N ALA A 91 -10.02 -0.44 7.52
CA ALA A 91 -11.29 0.04 7.00
C ALA A 91 -11.83 -0.86 5.87
N THR A 92 -10.95 -1.40 5.00
CA THR A 92 -11.37 -2.35 3.96
C THR A 92 -11.84 -3.66 4.57
N GLU A 93 -11.14 -4.21 5.57
CA GLU A 93 -11.57 -5.43 6.28
C GLU A 93 -12.91 -5.24 7.00
N ILE A 94 -13.09 -4.12 7.71
CA ILE A 94 -14.36 -3.80 8.36
C ILE A 94 -15.46 -3.63 7.30
N GLY A 95 -15.16 -2.96 6.18
CA GLY A 95 -16.11 -2.80 5.09
C GLY A 95 -16.52 -4.15 4.48
N GLN A 96 -15.60 -5.09 4.30
CA GLN A 96 -15.87 -6.44 3.80
C GLN A 96 -16.79 -7.24 4.74
N TYR A 97 -16.69 -7.03 6.05
CA TYR A 97 -17.60 -7.64 7.03
C TYR A 97 -19.08 -7.31 6.76
N TYR A 98 -19.36 -6.15 6.18
CA TYR A 98 -20.73 -5.74 5.85
C TYR A 98 -21.18 -6.19 4.46
N THR A 99 -20.34 -6.89 3.70
CA THR A 99 -20.70 -7.45 2.41
C THR A 99 -21.08 -8.93 2.56
N GLU A 100 -22.15 -9.38 1.89
CA GLU A 100 -22.66 -10.75 2.01
C GLU A 100 -21.75 -11.81 1.35
N TYR A 101 -20.84 -11.38 0.49
CA TYR A 101 -19.98 -12.23 -0.36
C TYR A 101 -18.48 -12.15 -0.03
N ARG A 102 -18.12 -11.46 1.04
CA ARG A 102 -16.74 -11.38 1.53
C ARG A 102 -16.69 -11.68 3.03
N SER A 103 -15.59 -12.26 3.48
CA SER A 103 -15.32 -12.50 4.90
C SER A 103 -14.23 -11.55 5.36
N CYS A 104 -14.42 -10.92 6.53
CA CYS A 104 -13.35 -10.21 7.21
C CYS A 104 -12.38 -11.24 7.81
N ASP A 105 -11.11 -11.21 7.40
CA ASP A 105 -10.07 -12.10 7.91
C ASP A 105 -8.89 -11.28 8.47
N VAL A 106 -8.63 -11.44 9.76
CA VAL A 106 -7.48 -10.80 10.43
C VAL A 106 -6.14 -11.14 9.73
N LYS A 107 -6.04 -12.31 9.09
CA LYS A 107 -4.83 -12.69 8.36
C LYS A 107 -4.64 -11.85 7.09
N ASP A 108 -5.72 -11.37 6.46
CA ASP A 108 -5.66 -10.46 5.32
C ASP A 108 -5.12 -9.11 5.77
N PHE A 109 -5.63 -8.58 6.88
CA PHE A 109 -5.06 -7.39 7.50
C PHE A 109 -3.57 -7.53 7.86
N ILE A 110 -3.14 -8.71 8.34
CA ILE A 110 -1.71 -8.96 8.60
C ILE A 110 -0.91 -8.95 7.31
N ALA A 111 -1.41 -9.55 6.23
CA ALA A 111 -0.75 -9.52 4.92
C ALA A 111 -0.59 -8.09 4.39
N ASP A 112 -1.62 -7.25 4.53
CA ASP A 112 -1.59 -5.83 4.19
C ASP A 112 -0.52 -5.08 5.01
N CYS A 113 -0.48 -5.28 6.33
CA CYS A 113 0.51 -4.67 7.21
C CYS A 113 1.94 -5.09 6.88
N LEU A 114 2.17 -6.36 6.51
CA LEU A 114 3.47 -6.85 6.06
C LEU A 114 3.90 -6.17 4.75
N ALA A 115 2.98 -6.04 3.79
CA ALA A 115 3.22 -5.34 2.53
C ALA A 115 3.60 -3.86 2.76
N LEU A 116 2.84 -3.17 3.60
CA LEU A 116 3.07 -1.78 3.99
C LEU A 116 4.43 -1.60 4.69
N THR A 117 4.78 -2.51 5.59
CA THR A 117 6.07 -2.50 6.30
C THR A 117 7.22 -2.67 5.33
N LEU A 118 7.19 -3.71 4.50
CA LEU A 118 8.28 -4.01 3.56
C LEU A 118 8.47 -2.87 2.55
N SER A 119 7.39 -2.37 1.97
CA SER A 119 7.41 -1.27 1.03
C SER A 119 7.93 0.04 1.66
N SER A 120 7.55 0.34 2.90
CA SER A 120 8.06 1.50 3.64
C SER A 120 9.55 1.40 3.94
N LEU A 121 10.05 0.20 4.30
CA LEU A 121 11.47 -0.05 4.50
C LEU A 121 12.29 0.11 3.22
N VAL A 122 11.76 -0.35 2.09
CA VAL A 122 12.40 -0.15 0.76
C VAL A 122 12.55 1.34 0.46
N ILE A 123 11.52 2.14 0.69
CA ILE A 123 11.57 3.59 0.48
C ILE A 123 12.62 4.25 1.39
N LEU A 124 12.62 3.91 2.68
CA LEU A 124 13.61 4.45 3.63
C LEU A 124 15.04 4.09 3.23
N GLY A 125 15.25 2.86 2.76
CA GLY A 125 16.55 2.42 2.24
C GLY A 125 17.00 3.25 1.03
N ILE A 126 16.13 3.41 0.04
CA ILE A 126 16.41 4.21 -1.16
C ILE A 126 16.73 5.66 -0.81
N GLU A 127 15.91 6.30 0.04
CA GLU A 127 16.13 7.70 0.45
C GLU A 127 17.43 7.88 1.24
N THR A 128 17.79 6.90 2.06
CA THR A 128 19.06 6.91 2.83
C THR A 128 20.26 6.84 1.89
N LEU A 129 20.20 5.96 0.87
CA LEU A 129 21.25 5.84 -0.15
C LEU A 129 21.40 7.13 -0.97
N ILE A 130 20.28 7.73 -1.38
CA ILE A 130 20.28 9.00 -2.11
C ILE A 130 20.87 10.12 -1.24
N ALA A 131 20.49 10.18 0.04
CA ALA A 131 21.01 11.19 0.97
C ALA A 131 22.52 11.05 1.19
N LYS A 132 23.03 9.81 1.30
CA LYS A 132 24.47 9.52 1.45
C LYS A 132 25.25 9.98 0.20
N LYS A 133 24.72 9.66 -1.00
CA LYS A 133 25.37 10.07 -2.26
C LYS A 133 25.46 11.59 -2.42
N ARG A 134 24.43 12.33 -1.99
CA ARG A 134 24.42 13.80 -2.04
C ARG A 134 25.41 14.48 -1.11
N LYS A 135 25.85 13.81 -0.04
CA LYS A 135 26.86 14.35 0.90
C LYS A 135 28.29 14.11 0.40
N GLN A 136 28.48 13.27 -0.61
CA GLN A 136 29.79 12.92 -1.16
C GLN A 136 30.15 13.75 -2.41
N ILE A 137 29.21 14.53 -2.93
CA ILE A 137 29.37 15.48 -4.06
C ILE A 137 29.40 16.91 -3.50
#